data_7ffc79bf810f9edfb6958460f887c9ce
#
_entry.id   7ffc79bf810f9edfb6958460f887c9ce
#
_cell.length_a   1.000
_cell.length_b   1.000
_cell.length_c   1.000
_cell.angle_alpha   90.00
_cell.angle_beta   90.00
_cell.angle_gamma   90.00
#
_symmetry.space_group_name_H-M   'P 1'
#
loop_
_entity.id
_entity.type
_entity.pdbx_description
1 polymer ?
#
loop_
_entity_poly.entity_id
_entity_poly.type
_entity_poly.pdbx_seq_one_letter_code
_entity_poly.pdbx_strand_id
1 'polypeptide(L)'
;MEGEFVLPNKLKIYINNMMYAITAQDDTAYVKGLAEEIDECVRNVIHASKASMNEALVLTALYYIDEQKKAEANADHLRTQITEYAAEAGKARQEIAELKREIERLERISSEKKDRKR
;
A
#
# COMPACT_ATOMS: atom_id res chain seq x y z
N MET A 1 24.03 1.03 23.56
CA MET A 1 24.53 0.13 22.52
C MET A 1 24.17 -1.30 22.75
N GLU A 2 24.34 -1.72 23.95
CA GLU A 2 24.10 -3.13 24.25
C GLU A 2 22.65 -3.52 24.03
N GLY A 3 21.74 -2.63 24.32
CA GLY A 3 20.33 -2.90 24.09
C GLY A 3 19.99 -3.14 22.65
N GLU A 4 20.85 -2.72 21.76
CA GLU A 4 20.63 -2.87 20.33
C GLU A 4 21.32 -4.08 19.75
N PHE A 5 22.14 -4.73 20.55
CA PHE A 5 22.88 -5.88 20.08
C PHE A 5 21.99 -7.12 20.15
N VAL A 6 21.48 -7.50 19.01
CA VAL A 6 20.64 -8.69 18.86
C VAL A 6 21.39 -9.68 18.02
N LEU A 7 21.52 -10.88 18.52
CA LEU A 7 22.16 -11.95 17.76
C LEU A 7 21.25 -12.31 16.60
N PRO A 8 21.76 -12.26 15.37
CA PRO A 8 20.93 -12.61 14.23
C PRO A 8 20.60 -14.09 14.24
N ASN A 9 19.43 -14.39 13.76
CA ASN A 9 18.99 -15.77 13.61
C ASN A 9 19.64 -16.39 12.38
N LYS A 10 20.26 -17.56 12.59
CA LYS A 10 20.81 -18.33 11.49
C LYS A 10 19.75 -19.31 11.03
N LEU A 11 19.51 -19.36 9.75
CA LEU A 11 18.57 -20.34 9.23
C LEU A 11 19.00 -20.80 7.85
N LYS A 12 18.48 -21.96 7.48
CA LYS A 12 18.74 -22.53 6.17
C LYS A 12 17.49 -22.36 5.32
N ILE A 13 17.71 -21.88 4.13
CA ILE A 13 16.61 -21.76 3.15
C ILE A 13 16.99 -22.59 1.93
N TYR A 14 15.99 -22.98 1.17
CA TYR A 14 16.19 -23.81 -0.02
C TYR A 14 15.52 -23.13 -1.21
N ILE A 15 16.33 -22.86 -2.22
CA ILE A 15 15.86 -22.28 -3.47
C ILE A 15 16.24 -23.25 -4.58
N ASN A 16 15.25 -23.81 -5.23
CA ASN A 16 15.44 -24.82 -6.28
C ASN A 16 16.33 -25.95 -5.79
N ASN A 17 16.04 -26.44 -4.59
CA ASN A 17 16.76 -27.50 -3.92
C ASN A 17 18.22 -27.21 -3.55
N MET A 18 18.62 -25.94 -3.67
CA MET A 18 19.94 -25.51 -3.22
C MET A 18 19.81 -24.87 -1.86
N MET A 19 20.65 -25.26 -0.95
CA MET A 19 20.63 -24.79 0.42
C MET A 19 21.48 -23.53 0.58
N TYR A 20 20.91 -22.54 1.26
CA TYR A 20 21.62 -21.32 1.60
C TYR A 20 21.49 -21.10 3.09
N ALA A 21 22.61 -20.93 3.75
CA ALA A 21 22.63 -20.57 5.15
C ALA A 21 22.67 -19.04 5.23
N ILE A 22 21.65 -18.46 5.78
CA ILE A 22 21.55 -17.00 5.87
C ILE A 22 21.42 -16.57 7.31
N THR A 23 21.68 -15.30 7.52
CA THR A 23 21.53 -14.66 8.82
C THR A 23 20.47 -13.60 8.68
N ALA A 24 19.44 -13.68 9.49
CA ALA A 24 18.33 -12.72 9.43
C ALA A 24 18.00 -12.24 10.83
N GLN A 25 17.57 -10.99 10.93
CA GLN A 25 17.15 -10.41 12.19
C GLN A 25 15.64 -10.48 12.37
N ASP A 26 14.93 -10.75 11.30
CA ASP A 26 13.49 -10.88 11.35
C ASP A 26 13.08 -12.26 11.84
N ASP A 27 11.79 -12.42 12.10
CA ASP A 27 11.21 -13.69 12.49
C ASP A 27 11.52 -14.75 11.46
N THR A 28 11.97 -15.93 11.94
CA THR A 28 12.35 -17.03 11.05
C THR A 28 11.21 -17.50 10.16
N ALA A 29 10.01 -17.55 10.69
CA ALA A 29 8.84 -17.98 9.91
C ALA A 29 8.58 -17.01 8.75
N TYR A 30 8.73 -15.72 9.01
CA TYR A 30 8.55 -14.70 8.00
C TYR A 30 9.60 -14.85 6.89
N VAL A 31 10.87 -15.01 7.27
CA VAL A 31 11.95 -15.14 6.30
C VAL A 31 11.81 -16.42 5.48
N LYS A 32 11.39 -17.52 6.12
CA LYS A 32 11.13 -18.76 5.39
C LYS A 32 10.01 -18.59 4.37
N GLY A 33 8.98 -17.82 4.72
CA GLY A 33 7.91 -17.51 3.79
C GLY A 33 8.40 -16.75 2.57
N LEU A 34 9.30 -15.79 2.79
CA LEU A 34 9.91 -15.06 1.69
C LEU A 34 10.73 -15.99 0.80
N ALA A 35 11.49 -16.90 1.43
CA ALA A 35 12.30 -17.86 0.69
C ALA A 35 11.43 -18.78 -0.17
N GLU A 36 10.28 -19.19 0.33
CA GLU A 36 9.34 -20.01 -0.42
C GLU A 36 8.82 -19.30 -1.65
N GLU A 37 8.54 -18.01 -1.54
CA GLU A 37 8.11 -17.22 -2.69
C GLU A 37 9.20 -17.12 -3.74
N ILE A 38 10.44 -16.91 -3.30
CA ILE A 38 11.58 -16.86 -4.22
C ILE A 38 11.76 -18.20 -4.89
N ASP A 39 11.68 -19.29 -4.11
CA ASP A 39 11.82 -20.64 -4.64
C ASP A 39 10.80 -20.92 -5.73
N GLU A 40 9.56 -20.59 -5.49
CA GLU A 40 8.50 -20.80 -6.46
C GLU A 40 8.74 -20.00 -7.73
N CYS A 41 9.11 -18.74 -7.61
CA CYS A 41 9.38 -17.91 -8.77
C CYS A 41 10.57 -18.43 -9.57
N VAL A 42 11.65 -18.81 -8.90
CA VAL A 42 12.83 -19.36 -9.55
C VAL A 42 12.48 -20.63 -10.31
N ARG A 43 11.74 -21.54 -9.68
CA ARG A 43 11.33 -22.80 -10.33
C ARG A 43 10.48 -22.53 -11.56
N ASN A 44 9.55 -21.58 -11.46
CA ASN A 44 8.70 -21.24 -12.59
C ASN A 44 9.50 -20.68 -13.75
N VAL A 45 10.46 -19.80 -13.47
CA VAL A 45 11.30 -19.20 -14.50
C VAL A 45 12.14 -20.28 -15.20
N ILE A 46 12.74 -21.16 -14.41
CA ILE A 46 13.56 -22.25 -14.99
C ILE A 46 12.70 -23.16 -15.84
N HIS A 47 11.52 -23.50 -15.35
CA HIS A 47 10.62 -24.40 -16.08
C HIS A 47 10.15 -23.79 -17.39
N ALA A 48 9.79 -22.50 -17.36
CA ALA A 48 9.21 -21.83 -18.53
C ALA A 48 10.25 -21.47 -19.58
N SER A 49 11.44 -21.02 -19.17
CA SER A 49 12.43 -20.47 -20.09
C SER A 49 13.72 -21.28 -20.17
N LYS A 50 13.82 -22.33 -19.38
CA LYS A 50 15.02 -23.16 -19.29
C LYS A 50 16.27 -22.36 -18.95
N ALA A 51 16.08 -21.35 -18.12
CA ALA A 51 17.16 -20.48 -17.68
C ALA A 51 18.06 -21.23 -16.69
N SER A 52 19.28 -20.77 -16.57
CA SER A 52 20.18 -21.27 -15.52
C SER A 52 19.70 -20.76 -14.17
N MET A 53 20.25 -21.32 -13.10
CA MET A 53 19.93 -20.86 -11.75
C MET A 53 20.26 -19.38 -11.56
N ASN A 54 21.43 -18.96 -12.04
CA ASN A 54 21.83 -17.56 -11.93
C ASN A 54 20.89 -16.63 -12.69
N GLU A 55 20.55 -17.00 -13.92
CA GLU A 55 19.61 -16.23 -14.72
C GLU A 55 18.24 -16.14 -14.05
N ALA A 56 17.79 -17.26 -13.52
CA ALA A 56 16.49 -17.30 -12.85
C ALA A 56 16.47 -16.42 -11.60
N LEU A 57 17.56 -16.39 -10.84
CA LEU A 57 17.66 -15.53 -9.67
C LEU A 57 17.65 -14.07 -10.05
N VAL A 58 18.37 -13.70 -11.12
CA VAL A 58 18.38 -12.32 -11.61
C VAL A 58 16.99 -11.91 -12.08
N LEU A 59 16.32 -12.77 -12.85
CA LEU A 59 14.99 -12.48 -13.34
C LEU A 59 13.97 -12.37 -12.19
N THR A 60 14.13 -13.22 -11.18
CA THR A 60 13.28 -13.15 -9.98
C THR A 60 13.48 -11.84 -9.25
N ALA A 61 14.73 -11.42 -9.09
CA ALA A 61 15.03 -10.14 -8.44
C ALA A 61 14.43 -8.97 -9.23
N LEU A 62 14.57 -8.98 -10.55
CA LEU A 62 14.00 -7.94 -11.40
C LEU A 62 12.48 -7.91 -11.28
N TYR A 63 11.86 -9.08 -11.25
CA TYR A 63 10.41 -9.17 -11.13
C TYR A 63 9.92 -8.52 -9.84
N TYR A 64 10.54 -8.86 -8.71
CA TYR A 64 10.09 -8.32 -7.43
C TYR A 64 10.38 -6.84 -7.26
N ILE A 65 11.50 -6.36 -7.81
CA ILE A 65 11.79 -4.93 -7.79
C ILE A 65 10.78 -4.16 -8.64
N ASP A 66 10.45 -4.71 -9.80
CA ASP A 66 9.44 -4.11 -10.68
C ASP A 66 8.07 -4.05 -9.97
N GLU A 67 7.69 -5.14 -9.33
CA GLU A 67 6.43 -5.18 -8.58
C GLU A 67 6.43 -4.17 -7.43
N GLN A 68 7.55 -4.03 -6.74
CA GLN A 68 7.69 -3.05 -5.67
C GLN A 68 7.51 -1.63 -6.19
N LYS A 69 8.15 -1.31 -7.31
CA LYS A 69 8.05 0.02 -7.91
C LYS A 69 6.63 0.34 -8.34
N LYS A 70 5.95 -0.64 -8.93
CA LYS A 70 4.56 -0.47 -9.33
C LYS A 70 3.65 -0.26 -8.13
N ALA A 71 3.89 -1.01 -7.06
CA ALA A 71 3.10 -0.86 -5.84
C ALA A 71 3.31 0.50 -5.21
N GLU A 72 4.54 1.01 -5.20
CA GLU A 72 4.84 2.34 -4.68
C GLU A 72 4.14 3.42 -5.49
N ALA A 73 4.20 3.32 -6.82
CA ALA A 73 3.54 4.29 -7.69
C ALA A 73 2.03 4.28 -7.49
N ASN A 74 1.46 3.09 -7.33
CA ASN A 74 0.04 2.93 -7.10
C ASN A 74 -0.38 3.53 -5.75
N ALA A 75 0.44 3.32 -4.72
CA ALA A 75 0.18 3.88 -3.40
C ALA A 75 0.19 5.41 -3.44
N ASP A 76 1.15 5.99 -4.16
CA ASP A 76 1.23 7.45 -4.31
C ASP A 76 0.01 7.99 -5.04
N HIS A 77 -0.43 7.31 -6.08
CA HIS A 77 -1.62 7.69 -6.84
C HIS A 77 -2.86 7.67 -5.93
N LEU A 78 -2.99 6.62 -5.12
CA LEU A 78 -4.11 6.52 -4.19
C LEU A 78 -4.08 7.63 -3.13
N ARG A 79 -2.90 7.99 -2.64
CA ARG A 79 -2.78 9.09 -1.69
C ARG A 79 -3.23 10.40 -2.31
N THR A 80 -2.86 10.64 -3.56
CA THR A 80 -3.29 11.83 -4.28
C THR A 80 -4.81 11.85 -4.43
N GLN A 81 -5.41 10.72 -4.80
CA GLN A 81 -6.85 10.62 -4.94
C GLN A 81 -7.57 10.89 -3.61
N ILE A 82 -7.05 10.35 -2.52
CA ILE A 82 -7.63 10.58 -1.19
C ILE A 82 -7.60 12.06 -0.85
N THR A 83 -6.48 12.73 -1.13
CA THR A 83 -6.34 14.17 -0.89
C THR A 83 -7.37 14.96 -1.70
N GLU A 84 -7.54 14.60 -2.97
CA GLU A 84 -8.50 15.27 -3.85
C GLU A 84 -9.94 15.06 -3.37
N TYR A 85 -10.28 13.83 -3.00
CA TYR A 85 -11.63 13.54 -2.51
C TYR A 85 -11.90 14.25 -1.19
N ALA A 86 -10.91 14.36 -0.32
CA ALA A 86 -11.06 15.08 0.93
C ALA A 86 -11.32 16.56 0.67
N ALA A 87 -10.62 17.15 -0.30
CA ALA A 87 -10.83 18.56 -0.66
C ALA A 87 -12.23 18.77 -1.23
N GLU A 88 -12.68 17.87 -2.11
CA GLU A 88 -14.03 17.95 -2.68
C GLU A 88 -15.10 17.83 -1.59
N ALA A 89 -14.90 16.89 -0.67
CA ALA A 89 -15.84 16.71 0.44
C ALA A 89 -15.90 17.96 1.32
N GLY A 90 -14.76 18.62 1.52
CA GLY A 90 -14.70 19.87 2.27
C GLY A 90 -15.50 20.97 1.60
N LYS A 91 -15.34 21.10 0.28
CA LYS A 91 -16.10 22.09 -0.49
C LYS A 91 -17.59 21.81 -0.43
N ALA A 92 -17.97 20.55 -0.57
CA ALA A 92 -19.38 20.19 -0.52
C ALA A 92 -19.98 20.52 0.85
N ARG A 93 -19.24 20.28 1.92
CA ARG A 93 -19.71 20.64 3.27
C ARG A 93 -19.89 22.12 3.44
N GLN A 94 -18.98 22.92 2.86
CA GLN A 94 -19.11 24.37 2.89
C GLN A 94 -20.35 24.84 2.15
N GLU A 95 -20.59 24.28 0.96
CA GLU A 95 -21.78 24.61 0.17
C GLU A 95 -23.06 24.26 0.91
N ILE A 96 -23.08 23.10 1.57
CA ILE A 96 -24.23 22.69 2.37
C ILE A 96 -24.47 23.68 3.50
N ALA A 97 -23.41 24.08 4.19
CA ALA A 97 -23.54 25.04 5.29
C ALA A 97 -24.08 26.40 4.79
N GLU A 98 -23.57 26.84 3.65
CA GLU A 98 -24.03 28.09 3.05
C GLU A 98 -25.50 28.03 2.64
N LEU A 99 -25.88 26.92 2.02
CA LEU A 99 -27.27 26.72 1.61
C LEU A 99 -28.21 26.66 2.81
N LYS A 100 -27.79 26.02 3.88
CA LYS A 100 -28.59 25.97 5.11
C LYS A 100 -28.81 27.35 5.69
N ARG A 101 -27.78 28.18 5.71
CA ARG A 101 -27.89 29.55 6.17
C ARG A 101 -28.83 30.34 5.28
N GLU A 102 -28.74 30.14 3.97
CA GLU A 102 -29.62 30.82 3.03
C GLU A 102 -31.09 30.41 3.24
N ILE A 103 -31.33 29.12 3.44
CA ILE A 103 -32.66 28.62 3.71
C ILE A 103 -33.22 29.24 4.98
N GLU A 104 -32.43 29.30 6.04
CA GLU A 104 -32.87 29.92 7.30
C GLU A 104 -33.19 31.37 7.11
N ARG A 105 -32.40 32.11 6.34
CA ARG A 105 -32.62 33.50 6.06
C ARG A 105 -33.92 33.68 5.30
N LEU A 106 -34.16 32.88 4.29
CA LEU A 106 -35.38 32.99 3.49
C LEU A 106 -36.61 32.60 4.31
N GLU A 107 -36.49 31.62 5.17
CA GLU A 107 -37.59 31.23 6.05
C GLU A 107 -37.96 32.35 7.01
N ARG A 108 -36.96 33.05 7.55
CA ARG A 108 -37.22 34.20 8.42
C ARG A 108 -37.94 35.33 7.68
N ILE A 109 -37.48 35.61 6.45
CA ILE A 109 -38.11 36.65 5.64
C ILE A 109 -39.55 36.27 5.31
N SER A 110 -39.80 35.04 4.96
CA SER A 110 -41.14 34.56 4.66
C SER A 110 -42.05 34.67 5.87
N SER A 111 -41.55 34.32 7.05
CA SER A 111 -42.29 34.39 8.29
C SER A 111 -42.65 35.85 8.62
N GLU A 112 -41.71 36.77 8.47
CA GLU A 112 -41.93 38.19 8.70
C GLU A 112 -42.98 38.75 7.76
N LYS A 113 -42.96 38.37 6.48
CA LYS A 113 -43.96 38.81 5.52
C LYS A 113 -45.35 38.34 5.88
N LYS A 114 -45.47 37.09 6.37
CA LYS A 114 -46.77 36.59 6.81
C LYS A 114 -47.30 37.37 7.99
N ASP A 115 -46.44 37.71 8.94
CA ASP A 115 -46.85 38.50 10.11
C ASP A 115 -47.29 39.88 9.70
N ARG A 116 -46.60 40.50 8.75
CA ARG A 116 -46.98 41.85 8.28
C ARG A 116 -48.32 41.88 7.57
N LYS A 117 -48.70 40.79 6.94
CA LYS A 117 -49.99 40.73 6.23
C LYS A 117 -51.19 40.59 7.15
N ARG A 118 -50.95 40.32 8.41
CA ARG A 118 -52.02 40.32 9.42
C ARG A 118 -52.22 41.73 9.96
#